data_3cb548731570bf7abf93665ae52f563f
#
_entry.id   3cb548731570bf7abf93665ae52f563f
#
_cell.length_a   1.000
_cell.length_b   1.000
_cell.length_c   1.000
_cell.angle_alpha   90.00
_cell.angle_beta   90.00
_cell.angle_gamma   90.00
#
_symmetry.space_group_name_H-M   'P 1'
#
loop_
_entity.id
_entity.type
_entity.pdbx_description
1 polymer ?
#
loop_
_entity_poly.entity_id
_entity_poly.type
_entity_poly.pdbx_seq_one_letter_code
_entity_poly.pdbx_strand_id
1 'polypeptide(L)'
;RAVNFTSGQGIAYAMEQYYHAPGKLSTMVVEVGARALTKQALNVHCGHDDFYGALDVGWTMMMARDAQHAADAAIILRKVNELSLNPGMNIQDGMLTTHSERTYRSPESQLLREFLGAPDDTIDCPTEAQRELFGPTRRRVPAMMDLKNPVLIGPVQNQEHHMNGVVARRNNFNEPILGFIEQCSEEFAQLTGRRYGLLHEYKTGDADTVFVSLGCAAENIEAACDYLRDQRNAKVGSIHVNVIRPFPEAAVIEALRGKKTVIILERTDEGMAGDNPLTRDIRTALGKGQETAKFGGELPAITLEETPRIFRGSYGIGSRDFRPEHTLGAYEFATGQTKRTDGKSAADGETYFTLGISHPYAVISKDTPSLLPSGAIAVRFHSIGGWGMITTGKNLGEIIGNFGQIISERTPTYDDLGQLEDKLFIMANPKYGSEKKGAPTNYYLTVAPECIQVNCELNHVDV
;
A
#
# COMPACT_ATOMS: atom_id res chain seq x y z
N ARG A 1 -5.73 -0.92 24.35
CA ARG A 1 -5.32 -0.66 22.95
C ARG A 1 -3.98 0.05 22.91
N ALA A 2 -3.10 -0.40 22.02
CA ALA A 2 -1.82 0.23 21.78
C ALA A 2 -1.62 0.47 20.28
N VAL A 3 -0.91 1.54 19.94
CA VAL A 3 -0.45 1.87 18.62
C VAL A 3 1.00 2.34 18.71
N ASN A 4 1.79 2.02 17.71
CA ASN A 4 3.16 2.50 17.58
C ASN A 4 3.38 3.02 16.17
N PHE A 5 4.27 4.00 16.02
CA PHE A 5 4.67 4.57 14.73
C PHE A 5 6.15 4.27 14.53
N THR A 6 6.51 3.70 13.39
CA THR A 6 7.90 3.33 13.09
C THR A 6 8.21 3.39 11.60
N SER A 7 9.46 3.21 11.27
CA SER A 7 9.96 3.13 9.89
C SER A 7 11.41 2.65 9.86
N GLY A 8 11.89 2.15 8.73
CA GLY A 8 13.30 1.89 8.46
C GLY A 8 13.98 1.05 9.54
N GLN A 9 15.00 1.63 10.13
CA GLN A 9 15.82 0.98 11.15
C GLN A 9 15.03 0.57 12.41
N GLY A 10 13.94 1.27 12.73
CA GLY A 10 13.08 0.92 13.86
C GLY A 10 12.43 -0.45 13.70
N ILE A 11 12.05 -0.82 12.46
CA ILE A 11 11.54 -2.16 12.14
C ILE A 11 12.66 -3.19 12.31
N ALA A 12 13.81 -2.96 11.69
CA ALA A 12 14.93 -3.88 11.76
C ALA A 12 15.41 -4.12 13.21
N TYR A 13 15.40 -3.06 14.03
CA TYR A 13 15.83 -3.14 15.43
C TYR A 13 14.87 -3.92 16.32
N ALA A 14 13.58 -3.91 16.02
CA ALA A 14 12.53 -4.59 16.79
C ALA A 14 12.22 -6.01 16.30
N MET A 15 12.98 -6.58 15.39
CA MET A 15 12.66 -7.80 14.65
C MET A 15 12.28 -8.98 15.56
N GLU A 16 13.04 -9.26 16.62
CA GLU A 16 12.75 -10.35 17.54
C GLU A 16 11.40 -10.15 18.26
N GLN A 17 11.07 -8.90 18.60
CA GLN A 17 9.80 -8.57 19.26
C GLN A 17 8.63 -8.75 18.31
N TYR A 18 8.83 -8.55 17.01
CA TYR A 18 7.80 -8.84 16.02
C TYR A 18 7.50 -10.34 15.94
N TYR A 19 8.50 -11.21 15.99
CA TYR A 19 8.27 -12.66 16.10
C TYR A 19 7.56 -13.06 17.40
N HIS A 20 7.82 -12.35 18.48
CA HIS A 20 7.25 -12.65 19.79
C HIS A 20 5.76 -12.24 19.92
N ALA A 21 5.37 -11.09 19.38
CA ALA A 21 4.05 -10.49 19.58
C ALA A 21 2.87 -11.38 19.13
N PRO A 22 2.91 -12.08 17.98
CA PRO A 22 1.84 -12.99 17.57
C PRO A 22 1.62 -14.13 18.57
N GLY A 23 2.69 -14.71 19.10
CA GLY A 23 2.64 -15.76 20.11
C GLY A 23 2.00 -15.31 21.44
N LYS A 24 1.98 -14.01 21.67
CA LYS A 24 1.33 -13.38 22.85
C LYS A 24 -0.11 -12.96 22.59
N LEU A 25 -0.70 -13.31 21.45
CA LEU A 25 -2.06 -12.89 21.06
C LEU A 25 -2.25 -11.37 21.16
N SER A 26 -1.20 -10.61 20.81
CA SER A 26 -1.19 -9.15 20.86
C SER A 26 -2.14 -8.58 19.80
N THR A 27 -2.87 -7.53 20.15
CA THR A 27 -3.80 -6.83 19.24
C THR A 27 -3.27 -5.45 18.82
N MET A 28 -1.98 -5.18 18.99
CA MET A 28 -1.41 -3.88 18.66
C MET A 28 -1.42 -3.60 17.17
N VAL A 29 -1.49 -2.33 16.81
CA VAL A 29 -1.26 -1.84 15.44
C VAL A 29 0.05 -1.05 15.43
N VAL A 30 0.87 -1.30 14.41
CA VAL A 30 2.06 -0.50 14.10
C VAL A 30 1.80 0.24 12.79
N GLU A 31 1.89 1.55 12.85
CA GLU A 31 1.83 2.43 11.67
C GLU A 31 3.23 2.56 11.09
N VAL A 32 3.39 2.14 9.85
CA VAL A 32 4.70 2.09 9.18
C VAL A 32 4.76 3.11 8.05
N GLY A 33 5.66 4.09 8.17
CA GLY A 33 6.07 4.91 7.04
C GLY A 33 7.25 4.23 6.33
N ALA A 34 6.98 3.46 5.28
CA ALA A 34 7.94 2.59 4.62
C ALA A 34 9.16 3.35 4.08
N ARG A 35 10.36 2.90 4.43
CA ARG A 35 11.63 3.51 4.04
C ARG A 35 12.61 2.50 3.48
N ALA A 36 13.49 3.01 2.62
CA ALA A 36 14.66 2.27 2.19
C ALA A 36 15.60 2.00 3.38
N LEU A 37 16.13 0.80 3.48
CA LEU A 37 17.15 0.46 4.45
C LEU A 37 18.55 0.89 3.97
N THR A 38 19.47 1.03 4.91
CA THR A 38 20.86 1.32 4.63
C THR A 38 21.50 0.18 3.85
N LYS A 39 21.93 0.44 2.63
CA LYS A 39 22.72 -0.50 1.81
C LYS A 39 24.18 -0.02 1.75
N GLN A 40 24.48 1.04 1.02
CA GLN A 40 25.82 1.64 1.00
C GLN A 40 25.94 2.79 2.00
N ALA A 41 24.89 3.61 2.12
CA ALA A 41 24.77 4.72 3.04
C ALA A 41 23.32 4.83 3.54
N LEU A 42 23.13 5.56 4.64
CA LEU A 42 21.79 5.83 5.17
C LEU A 42 20.95 6.58 4.14
N ASN A 43 19.77 6.08 3.90
CA ASN A 43 18.71 6.75 3.16
C ASN A 43 17.44 6.80 4.02
N VAL A 44 16.87 7.98 4.20
CA VAL A 44 15.70 8.21 5.06
C VAL A 44 14.40 8.32 4.26
N HIS A 45 14.50 8.22 2.94
CA HIS A 45 13.39 8.38 2.03
C HIS A 45 12.67 7.04 1.75
N CYS A 46 11.59 7.12 0.99
CA CYS A 46 10.73 5.98 0.69
C CYS A 46 11.48 4.81 0.03
N GLY A 47 11.14 3.64 0.46
CA GLY A 47 11.51 2.33 -0.08
C GLY A 47 10.67 1.29 0.65
N HIS A 48 10.61 0.08 0.13
CA HIS A 48 9.84 -1.01 0.74
C HIS A 48 10.73 -2.02 1.49
N ASP A 49 12.04 -1.73 1.58
CA ASP A 49 13.02 -2.67 2.14
C ASP A 49 12.73 -3.04 3.60
N ASP A 50 12.24 -2.08 4.40
CA ASP A 50 12.05 -2.24 5.83
C ASP A 50 10.93 -3.22 6.18
N PHE A 51 9.73 -3.02 5.67
CA PHE A 51 8.63 -3.95 5.93
C PHE A 51 8.80 -5.27 5.15
N TYR A 52 9.45 -5.26 3.99
CA TYR A 52 9.79 -6.48 3.29
C TYR A 52 10.73 -7.38 4.10
N GLY A 53 11.62 -6.79 4.90
CA GLY A 53 12.42 -7.54 5.86
C GLY A 53 11.60 -8.23 6.96
N ALA A 54 10.37 -7.75 7.22
CA ALA A 54 9.48 -8.26 8.26
C ALA A 54 8.31 -9.11 7.75
N LEU A 55 8.30 -9.54 6.48
CA LEU A 55 7.16 -10.25 5.88
C LEU A 55 6.77 -11.54 6.63
N ASP A 56 7.74 -12.22 7.22
CA ASP A 56 7.56 -13.57 7.79
C ASP A 56 7.47 -13.59 9.33
N VAL A 57 7.23 -12.44 9.95
CA VAL A 57 7.13 -12.34 11.42
C VAL A 57 5.75 -12.73 11.99
N GLY A 58 4.80 -13.10 11.13
CA GLY A 58 3.47 -13.56 11.53
C GLY A 58 2.47 -12.46 11.83
N TRP A 59 2.69 -11.24 11.36
CA TRP A 59 1.80 -10.10 11.50
C TRP A 59 0.84 -9.97 10.31
N THR A 60 -0.35 -9.47 10.58
CA THR A 60 -1.24 -8.98 9.50
C THR A 60 -0.65 -7.70 8.91
N MET A 61 -0.51 -7.63 7.60
CA MET A 61 0.07 -6.47 6.94
C MET A 61 -0.85 -5.94 5.85
N MET A 62 -1.21 -4.67 5.97
CA MET A 62 -1.99 -3.94 4.97
C MET A 62 -1.16 -2.78 4.42
N MET A 63 -1.25 -2.54 3.11
CA MET A 63 -0.58 -1.43 2.43
C MET A 63 -1.60 -0.44 1.91
N ALA A 64 -1.44 0.81 2.30
CA ALA A 64 -2.29 1.89 1.84
C ALA A 64 -1.75 2.51 0.56
N ARG A 65 -2.65 2.86 -0.38
CA ARG A 65 -2.29 3.51 -1.64
C ARG A 65 -2.26 5.04 -1.54
N ASP A 66 -3.00 5.61 -0.58
CA ASP A 66 -3.12 7.05 -0.38
C ASP A 66 -3.36 7.37 1.11
N ALA A 67 -3.45 8.65 1.46
CA ALA A 67 -3.63 9.09 2.85
C ALA A 67 -5.00 8.73 3.43
N GLN A 68 -6.08 8.74 2.63
CA GLN A 68 -7.40 8.30 3.08
C GLN A 68 -7.41 6.80 3.38
N HIS A 69 -6.84 6.01 2.48
CA HIS A 69 -6.71 4.57 2.70
C HIS A 69 -5.85 4.27 3.93
N ALA A 70 -4.76 5.00 4.16
CA ALA A 70 -3.92 4.83 5.35
C ALA A 70 -4.70 5.06 6.65
N ALA A 71 -5.50 6.12 6.71
CA ALA A 71 -6.32 6.43 7.87
C ALA A 71 -7.42 5.39 8.10
N ASP A 72 -8.11 4.97 7.05
CA ASP A 72 -9.18 3.99 7.12
C ASP A 72 -8.66 2.58 7.43
N ALA A 73 -7.54 2.19 6.83
CA ALA A 73 -6.88 0.91 7.09
C ALA A 73 -6.41 0.78 8.55
N ALA A 74 -5.95 1.87 9.17
CA ALA A 74 -5.61 1.87 10.60
C ALA A 74 -6.80 1.48 11.49
N ILE A 75 -8.00 1.94 11.13
CA ILE A 75 -9.25 1.65 11.86
C ILE A 75 -9.70 0.22 11.58
N ILE A 76 -9.71 -0.19 10.32
CA ILE A 76 -10.10 -1.54 9.89
C ILE A 76 -9.17 -2.57 10.53
N LEU A 77 -7.85 -2.39 10.40
CA LEU A 77 -6.85 -3.30 10.94
C LEU A 77 -6.92 -3.41 12.46
N ARG A 78 -7.28 -2.33 13.16
CA ARG A 78 -7.53 -2.37 14.59
C ARG A 78 -8.60 -3.40 14.94
N LYS A 79 -9.75 -3.36 14.26
CA LYS A 79 -10.85 -4.32 14.50
C LYS A 79 -10.44 -5.74 14.11
N VAL A 80 -9.77 -5.92 12.98
CA VAL A 80 -9.23 -7.22 12.54
C VAL A 80 -8.32 -7.83 13.60
N ASN A 81 -7.39 -7.05 14.15
CA ASN A 81 -6.44 -7.52 15.15
C ASN A 81 -7.14 -7.91 16.46
N GLU A 82 -8.19 -7.18 16.85
CA GLU A 82 -8.97 -7.50 18.04
C GLU A 82 -9.83 -8.75 17.87
N LEU A 83 -10.32 -9.03 16.67
CA LEU A 83 -11.05 -10.25 16.36
C LEU A 83 -10.13 -11.46 16.20
N SER A 84 -9.02 -11.30 15.51
CA SER A 84 -8.06 -12.39 15.23
C SER A 84 -7.10 -12.69 16.37
N LEU A 85 -6.92 -11.78 17.33
CA LEU A 85 -5.85 -11.83 18.35
C LEU A 85 -4.47 -11.92 17.70
N ASN A 86 -4.26 -11.17 16.63
CA ASN A 86 -3.02 -11.07 15.89
C ASN A 86 -2.60 -9.60 15.76
N PRO A 87 -1.31 -9.26 15.92
CA PRO A 87 -0.86 -7.89 15.70
C PRO A 87 -0.83 -7.55 14.21
N GLY A 88 -0.86 -6.25 13.87
CA GLY A 88 -0.84 -5.83 12.47
C GLY A 88 -0.02 -4.59 12.20
N MET A 89 0.48 -4.49 10.98
CA MET A 89 1.16 -3.32 10.42
C MET A 89 0.27 -2.67 9.37
N ASN A 90 -0.04 -1.39 9.58
CA ASN A 90 -0.62 -0.53 8.57
C ASN A 90 0.51 0.24 7.88
N ILE A 91 0.77 -0.04 6.63
CA ILE A 91 1.94 0.41 5.91
C ILE A 91 1.54 1.47 4.89
N GLN A 92 2.32 2.53 4.77
CA GLN A 92 2.18 3.57 3.77
C GLN A 92 3.56 4.05 3.30
N ASP A 93 3.63 4.61 2.11
CA ASP A 93 4.89 5.12 1.59
C ASP A 93 5.44 6.28 2.45
N GLY A 94 6.63 6.08 3.00
CA GLY A 94 7.35 7.11 3.73
C GLY A 94 7.69 8.29 2.83
N MET A 95 7.63 9.51 3.33
CA MET A 95 7.81 10.77 2.62
C MET A 95 6.73 11.04 1.54
N LEU A 96 6.38 10.06 0.72
CA LEU A 96 5.48 10.25 -0.41
C LEU A 96 4.00 10.26 0.00
N THR A 97 3.61 9.46 1.01
CA THR A 97 2.27 9.50 1.61
C THR A 97 2.31 10.17 2.98
N THR A 98 3.28 9.81 3.84
CA THR A 98 3.35 10.30 5.22
C THR A 98 3.58 11.81 5.34
N HIS A 99 4.12 12.46 4.32
CA HIS A 99 4.43 13.90 4.29
C HIS A 99 3.61 14.64 3.22
N SER A 100 2.78 13.94 2.45
CA SER A 100 1.89 14.60 1.51
C SER A 100 0.72 15.25 2.26
N GLU A 101 0.34 16.43 1.81
CA GLU A 101 -0.86 17.10 2.28
C GLU A 101 -1.97 16.84 1.27
N ARG A 102 -3.06 16.25 1.76
CA ARG A 102 -4.22 15.90 0.95
C ARG A 102 -5.48 16.12 1.75
N THR A 103 -6.55 16.44 1.07
CA THR A 103 -7.89 16.41 1.66
C THR A 103 -8.23 14.97 2.04
N TYR A 104 -8.69 14.77 3.27
CA TYR A 104 -9.19 13.48 3.72
C TYR A 104 -10.43 13.63 4.60
N ARG A 105 -11.29 12.62 4.62
CA ARG A 105 -12.49 12.58 5.45
C ARG A 105 -12.15 11.96 6.80
N SER A 106 -12.09 12.79 7.83
CA SER A 106 -11.85 12.33 9.19
C SER A 106 -13.07 11.57 9.72
N PRO A 107 -12.90 10.38 10.32
CA PRO A 107 -14.01 9.67 10.92
C PRO A 107 -14.50 10.37 12.18
N GLU A 108 -15.81 10.46 12.33
CA GLU A 108 -16.44 10.98 13.55
C GLU A 108 -16.23 10.04 14.74
N SER A 109 -16.17 10.61 15.94
CA SER A 109 -16.01 9.82 17.18
C SER A 109 -17.14 8.79 17.39
N GLN A 110 -18.35 9.10 16.92
CA GLN A 110 -19.48 8.18 17.00
C GLN A 110 -19.28 6.97 16.09
N LEU A 111 -18.85 7.19 14.85
CA LEU A 111 -18.51 6.12 13.90
C LEU A 111 -17.42 5.19 14.47
N LEU A 112 -16.36 5.78 15.06
CA LEU A 112 -15.30 4.98 15.68
C LEU A 112 -15.81 4.12 16.83
N ARG A 113 -16.73 4.63 17.66
CA ARG A 113 -17.34 3.86 18.75
C ARG A 113 -18.23 2.73 18.23
N GLU A 114 -19.02 3.02 17.21
CA GLU A 114 -19.91 2.03 16.59
C GLU A 114 -19.10 0.92 15.92
N PHE A 115 -18.10 1.28 15.13
CA PHE A 115 -17.28 0.31 14.41
C PHE A 115 -16.36 -0.50 15.32
N LEU A 116 -15.66 0.14 16.25
CA LEU A 116 -14.62 -0.52 17.08
C LEU A 116 -15.14 -1.07 18.41
N GLY A 117 -16.22 -0.54 18.97
CA GLY A 117 -16.59 -0.79 20.35
C GLY A 117 -15.54 -0.38 21.38
N ALA A 118 -15.77 -0.67 22.65
CA ALA A 118 -14.80 -0.44 23.73
C ALA A 118 -13.84 -1.63 23.91
N PRO A 119 -12.58 -1.39 24.36
CA PRO A 119 -11.60 -2.47 24.55
C PRO A 119 -11.96 -3.47 25.65
N ASP A 120 -12.82 -3.06 26.56
CA ASP A 120 -13.33 -3.87 27.68
C ASP A 120 -14.70 -4.48 27.43
N ASP A 121 -15.31 -4.28 26.26
CA ASP A 121 -16.53 -4.98 25.87
C ASP A 121 -16.32 -6.49 25.93
N THR A 122 -17.36 -7.20 26.35
CA THR A 122 -17.42 -8.64 26.22
C THR A 122 -17.96 -8.99 24.83
N ILE A 123 -17.23 -9.80 24.08
CA ILE A 123 -17.61 -10.27 22.75
C ILE A 123 -17.66 -11.80 22.72
N ASP A 124 -18.46 -12.35 21.84
CA ASP A 124 -18.40 -13.77 21.52
C ASP A 124 -17.03 -14.11 20.92
N CYS A 125 -16.48 -15.25 21.30
CA CYS A 125 -15.21 -15.72 20.71
C CYS A 125 -15.45 -16.09 19.25
N PRO A 126 -14.80 -15.39 18.26
CA PRO A 126 -15.12 -15.55 16.86
C PRO A 126 -14.65 -16.90 16.27
N THR A 127 -13.69 -17.55 16.88
CA THR A 127 -13.16 -18.85 16.42
C THR A 127 -13.25 -19.90 17.49
N GLU A 128 -13.23 -21.18 17.08
CA GLU A 128 -13.23 -22.32 18.00
C GLU A 128 -11.99 -22.29 18.91
N ALA A 129 -10.82 -22.03 18.35
CA ALA A 129 -9.58 -21.92 19.11
C ALA A 129 -9.65 -20.85 20.22
N GLN A 130 -10.33 -19.73 19.95
CA GLN A 130 -10.56 -18.71 20.99
C GLN A 130 -11.56 -19.19 22.04
N ARG A 131 -12.60 -19.93 21.65
CA ARG A 131 -13.54 -20.53 22.61
C ARG A 131 -12.89 -21.56 23.53
N GLU A 132 -11.95 -22.33 22.99
CA GLU A 132 -11.13 -23.27 23.77
C GLU A 132 -10.29 -22.53 24.83
N LEU A 133 -9.68 -21.41 24.48
CA LEU A 133 -8.78 -20.66 25.36
C LEU A 133 -9.51 -19.79 26.38
N PHE A 134 -10.61 -19.16 26.00
CA PHE A 134 -11.26 -18.11 26.79
C PHE A 134 -12.68 -18.48 27.25
N GLY A 135 -13.26 -19.56 26.74
CA GLY A 135 -14.67 -19.87 26.87
C GLY A 135 -15.51 -19.23 25.73
N PRO A 136 -16.85 -19.28 25.83
CA PRO A 136 -17.75 -18.81 24.77
C PRO A 136 -17.61 -17.30 24.49
N THR A 137 -17.24 -16.53 25.49
CA THR A 137 -17.05 -15.08 25.40
C THR A 137 -15.71 -14.66 25.98
N ARG A 138 -15.20 -13.52 25.52
CA ARG A 138 -13.98 -12.93 26.07
C ARG A 138 -14.05 -11.40 26.07
N ARG A 139 -13.18 -10.77 26.82
CA ARG A 139 -12.90 -9.35 26.66
C ARG A 139 -12.38 -9.09 25.23
N ARG A 140 -12.86 -8.02 24.58
CA ARG A 140 -12.45 -7.65 23.20
C ARG A 140 -10.93 -7.56 23.08
N VAL A 141 -10.30 -6.79 23.96
CA VAL A 141 -8.83 -6.78 24.09
C VAL A 141 -8.47 -7.55 25.36
N PRO A 142 -7.88 -8.75 25.26
CA PRO A 142 -7.48 -9.53 26.43
C PRO A 142 -6.54 -8.75 27.36
N ALA A 143 -6.66 -8.97 28.65
CA ALA A 143 -5.71 -8.42 29.60
C ALA A 143 -4.33 -9.08 29.42
N MET A 144 -3.26 -8.27 29.41
CA MET A 144 -1.90 -8.77 29.23
C MET A 144 -1.45 -9.69 30.38
N MET A 145 -1.97 -9.45 31.58
CA MET A 145 -1.78 -10.31 32.72
C MET A 145 -3.16 -10.64 33.31
N ASP A 146 -3.57 -11.88 33.13
CA ASP A 146 -4.75 -12.43 33.78
C ASP A 146 -4.34 -13.72 34.51
N LEU A 147 -4.29 -13.65 35.83
CA LEU A 147 -3.88 -14.81 36.65
C LEU A 147 -4.90 -15.96 36.58
N LYS A 148 -6.14 -15.67 36.17
CA LYS A 148 -7.18 -16.70 35.99
C LYS A 148 -7.06 -17.36 34.59
N ASN A 149 -6.45 -16.66 33.62
CA ASN A 149 -6.25 -17.10 32.26
C ASN A 149 -4.81 -16.81 31.81
N PRO A 150 -3.80 -17.58 32.28
CA PRO A 150 -2.38 -17.26 32.05
C PRO A 150 -1.86 -17.60 30.64
N VAL A 151 -2.71 -17.73 29.63
CA VAL A 151 -2.34 -18.09 28.24
C VAL A 151 -1.38 -17.13 27.56
N LEU A 152 -1.32 -15.89 28.02
CA LEU A 152 -0.45 -14.86 27.42
C LEU A 152 0.91 -14.74 28.10
N ILE A 153 1.19 -15.54 29.12
CA ILE A 153 2.42 -15.49 29.90
C ILE A 153 3.27 -16.72 29.58
N GLY A 154 4.53 -16.51 29.25
CA GLY A 154 5.49 -17.60 29.01
C GLY A 154 6.84 -17.02 28.63
N PRO A 155 7.81 -16.94 29.58
CA PRO A 155 9.11 -16.33 29.29
C PRO A 155 10.05 -17.23 28.53
N VAL A 156 10.00 -18.55 28.77
CA VAL A 156 10.85 -19.57 28.11
C VAL A 156 9.99 -20.79 27.81
N GLN A 157 10.20 -21.37 26.64
CA GLN A 157 9.48 -22.57 26.20
C GLN A 157 10.47 -23.63 25.78
N ASN A 158 10.27 -24.85 26.26
CA ASN A 158 11.08 -26.03 25.88
C ASN A 158 10.81 -26.44 24.43
N GLN A 159 11.77 -27.11 23.84
CA GLN A 159 11.71 -27.56 22.44
C GLN A 159 10.46 -28.38 22.11
N GLU A 160 10.00 -29.21 23.06
CA GLU A 160 8.82 -30.07 22.90
C GLU A 160 7.53 -29.28 22.65
N HIS A 161 7.42 -28.09 23.21
CA HIS A 161 6.23 -27.23 23.10
C HIS A 161 6.37 -26.13 22.05
N HIS A 162 7.60 -25.70 21.75
CA HIS A 162 7.82 -24.56 20.86
C HIS A 162 7.29 -24.82 19.45
N MET A 163 7.70 -25.94 18.83
CA MET A 163 7.23 -26.27 17.47
C MET A 163 5.71 -26.48 17.43
N ASN A 164 5.15 -27.17 18.44
CA ASN A 164 3.71 -27.39 18.49
C ASN A 164 2.94 -26.07 18.56
N GLY A 165 3.38 -25.11 19.38
CA GLY A 165 2.77 -23.80 19.48
C GLY A 165 2.85 -22.97 18.19
N VAL A 166 4.01 -23.02 17.52
CA VAL A 166 4.21 -22.33 16.24
C VAL A 166 3.29 -22.90 15.14
N VAL A 167 3.25 -24.23 15.00
CA VAL A 167 2.44 -24.89 13.96
C VAL A 167 0.96 -24.75 14.25
N ALA A 168 0.54 -24.85 15.52
CA ALA A 168 -0.87 -24.70 15.92
C ALA A 168 -1.46 -23.32 15.56
N ARG A 169 -0.64 -22.28 15.46
CA ARG A 169 -1.11 -20.96 15.01
C ARG A 169 -1.62 -20.96 13.59
N ARG A 170 -1.09 -21.77 12.70
CA ARG A 170 -1.42 -21.80 11.27
C ARG A 170 -2.94 -21.88 11.06
N ASN A 171 -3.56 -22.93 11.56
CA ASN A 171 -4.98 -23.19 11.35
C ASN A 171 -5.88 -22.42 12.35
N ASN A 172 -5.38 -22.24 13.58
CA ASN A 172 -6.22 -21.72 14.65
C ASN A 172 -6.30 -20.19 14.72
N PHE A 173 -5.27 -19.47 14.22
CA PHE A 173 -5.20 -18.02 14.32
C PHE A 173 -4.90 -17.32 12.99
N ASN A 174 -4.11 -17.93 12.10
CA ASN A 174 -3.70 -17.26 10.86
C ASN A 174 -4.73 -17.43 9.73
N GLU A 175 -5.28 -18.63 9.57
CA GLU A 175 -6.23 -18.95 8.52
C GLU A 175 -7.47 -18.03 8.49
N PRO A 176 -8.10 -17.67 9.61
CA PRO A 176 -9.29 -16.83 9.60
C PRO A 176 -9.03 -15.35 9.28
N ILE A 177 -7.77 -14.88 9.21
CA ILE A 177 -7.45 -13.45 9.13
C ILE A 177 -8.00 -12.80 7.87
N LEU A 178 -7.87 -13.43 6.69
CA LEU A 178 -8.41 -12.86 5.45
C LEU A 178 -9.92 -12.66 5.54
N GLY A 179 -10.65 -13.62 6.09
CA GLY A 179 -12.09 -13.50 6.30
C GLY A 179 -12.45 -12.34 7.26
N PHE A 180 -11.66 -12.13 8.31
CA PHE A 180 -11.86 -10.97 9.20
C PHE A 180 -11.57 -9.65 8.50
N ILE A 181 -10.57 -9.59 7.61
CA ILE A 181 -10.29 -8.38 6.82
C ILE A 181 -11.48 -8.06 5.91
N GLU A 182 -11.99 -9.04 5.18
CA GLU A 182 -13.16 -8.86 4.30
C GLU A 182 -14.39 -8.44 5.09
N GLN A 183 -14.70 -9.11 6.20
CA GLN A 183 -15.80 -8.76 7.08
C GLN A 183 -15.69 -7.32 7.59
N CYS A 184 -14.56 -6.95 8.19
CA CYS A 184 -14.36 -5.63 8.75
C CYS A 184 -14.37 -4.53 7.68
N SER A 185 -13.84 -4.82 6.49
CA SER A 185 -13.87 -3.89 5.36
C SER A 185 -15.28 -3.65 4.85
N GLU A 186 -16.12 -4.69 4.80
CA GLU A 186 -17.53 -4.57 4.41
C GLU A 186 -18.33 -3.79 5.46
N GLU A 187 -18.17 -4.08 6.74
CA GLU A 187 -18.81 -3.33 7.83
C GLU A 187 -18.39 -1.84 7.79
N PHE A 188 -17.11 -1.56 7.52
CA PHE A 188 -16.62 -0.20 7.38
C PHE A 188 -17.22 0.51 6.16
N ALA A 189 -17.37 -0.22 5.04
CA ALA A 189 -18.00 0.31 3.83
C ALA A 189 -19.48 0.67 4.03
N GLN A 190 -20.20 -0.12 4.82
CA GLN A 190 -21.61 0.15 5.16
C GLN A 190 -21.74 1.46 5.96
N LEU A 191 -20.79 1.76 6.83
CA LEU A 191 -20.81 2.97 7.66
C LEU A 191 -20.30 4.22 6.93
N THR A 192 -19.39 4.07 5.97
CA THR A 192 -18.66 5.20 5.38
C THR A 192 -18.89 5.38 3.89
N GLY A 193 -19.44 4.38 3.21
CA GLY A 193 -19.48 4.31 1.75
C GLY A 193 -18.13 4.01 1.09
N ARG A 194 -17.03 3.92 1.85
CA ARG A 194 -15.68 3.64 1.33
C ARG A 194 -15.36 2.14 1.45
N ARG A 195 -15.20 1.50 0.30
CA ARG A 195 -14.98 0.06 0.20
C ARG A 195 -13.51 -0.25 -0.06
N TYR A 196 -12.95 -1.11 0.80
CA TYR A 196 -11.61 -1.66 0.65
C TYR A 196 -11.69 -3.19 0.56
N GLY A 197 -11.03 -3.78 -0.44
CA GLY A 197 -10.94 -5.23 -0.59
C GLY A 197 -9.52 -5.72 -0.29
N LEU A 198 -9.27 -7.00 -0.53
CA LEU A 198 -7.92 -7.57 -0.47
C LEU A 198 -7.01 -6.98 -1.54
N LEU A 199 -7.58 -6.69 -2.70
CA LEU A 199 -6.99 -6.01 -3.85
C LEU A 199 -7.83 -4.79 -4.20
N HIS A 200 -7.22 -3.80 -4.83
CA HIS A 200 -7.93 -2.73 -5.53
C HIS A 200 -7.66 -2.86 -7.02
N GLU A 201 -8.71 -3.15 -7.78
CA GLU A 201 -8.65 -3.33 -9.21
C GLU A 201 -9.17 -2.10 -9.95
N TYR A 202 -8.36 -1.57 -10.87
CA TYR A 202 -8.72 -0.43 -11.70
C TYR A 202 -8.73 -0.79 -13.18
N LYS A 203 -9.90 -0.76 -13.81
CA LYS A 203 -10.11 -1.06 -15.23
C LYS A 203 -9.49 -2.40 -15.70
N THR A 204 -9.55 -3.43 -14.83
CA THR A 204 -8.96 -4.75 -15.12
C THR A 204 -9.88 -5.64 -15.96
N GLY A 205 -11.19 -5.41 -15.96
CA GLY A 205 -12.19 -6.34 -16.53
C GLY A 205 -11.96 -6.69 -18.01
N ASP A 206 -11.56 -5.72 -18.84
CA ASP A 206 -11.26 -5.89 -20.26
C ASP A 206 -9.76 -5.80 -20.59
N ALA A 207 -8.92 -5.71 -19.56
CA ALA A 207 -7.48 -5.50 -19.75
C ALA A 207 -6.74 -6.77 -20.16
N ASP A 208 -5.93 -6.68 -21.19
CA ASP A 208 -4.96 -7.70 -21.59
C ASP A 208 -3.64 -7.56 -20.80
N THR A 209 -3.28 -6.33 -20.44
CA THR A 209 -2.09 -5.97 -19.66
C THR A 209 -2.51 -5.36 -18.34
N VAL A 210 -1.92 -5.82 -17.23
CA VAL A 210 -2.23 -5.32 -15.90
C VAL A 210 -0.94 -4.95 -15.18
N PHE A 211 -0.90 -3.74 -14.62
CA PHE A 211 0.11 -3.36 -13.66
C PHE A 211 -0.25 -3.89 -12.26
N VAL A 212 0.75 -4.31 -11.51
CA VAL A 212 0.60 -4.65 -10.09
C VAL A 212 1.61 -3.84 -9.29
N SER A 213 1.13 -3.19 -8.23
CA SER A 213 1.98 -2.31 -7.42
C SER A 213 1.55 -2.25 -5.96
N LEU A 214 2.37 -1.58 -5.14
CA LEU A 214 2.12 -1.25 -3.76
C LEU A 214 2.26 0.26 -3.54
N GLY A 215 1.53 0.78 -2.57
CA GLY A 215 1.66 2.16 -2.11
C GLY A 215 1.16 3.20 -3.11
N CYS A 216 1.65 4.41 -2.95
CA CYS A 216 1.18 5.58 -3.68
C CYS A 216 1.46 5.58 -5.20
N ALA A 217 2.27 4.67 -5.69
CA ALA A 217 2.47 4.50 -7.14
C ALA A 217 1.18 4.08 -7.85
N ALA A 218 0.24 3.45 -7.15
CA ALA A 218 -1.03 3.01 -7.72
C ALA A 218 -1.78 4.15 -8.41
N GLU A 219 -1.85 5.31 -7.78
CA GLU A 219 -2.55 6.48 -8.35
C GLU A 219 -1.91 6.97 -9.65
N ASN A 220 -0.57 7.06 -9.68
CA ASN A 220 0.16 7.44 -10.89
C ASN A 220 -0.05 6.42 -12.03
N ILE A 221 -0.10 5.14 -11.67
CA ILE A 221 -0.34 4.05 -12.63
C ILE A 221 -1.78 4.11 -13.16
N GLU A 222 -2.77 4.37 -12.32
CA GLU A 222 -4.17 4.52 -12.72
C GLU A 222 -4.33 5.65 -13.73
N ALA A 223 -3.74 6.83 -13.45
CA ALA A 223 -3.76 7.95 -14.39
C ALA A 223 -3.05 7.63 -15.72
N ALA A 224 -1.93 6.90 -15.67
CA ALA A 224 -1.24 6.45 -16.87
C ALA A 224 -2.06 5.39 -17.65
N CYS A 225 -2.80 4.52 -16.97
CA CYS A 225 -3.73 3.59 -17.60
C CYS A 225 -4.83 4.34 -18.37
N ASP A 226 -5.37 5.41 -17.78
CA ASP A 226 -6.38 6.24 -18.44
C ASP A 226 -5.81 6.87 -19.72
N TYR A 227 -4.64 7.48 -19.62
CA TYR A 227 -3.94 8.03 -20.79
C TYR A 227 -3.71 6.98 -21.88
N LEU A 228 -3.20 5.80 -21.51
CA LEU A 228 -2.96 4.72 -22.48
C LEU A 228 -4.25 4.23 -23.14
N ARG A 229 -5.35 4.15 -22.39
CA ARG A 229 -6.66 3.79 -22.93
C ARG A 229 -7.18 4.86 -23.90
N ASP A 230 -7.17 6.11 -23.48
CA ASP A 230 -7.78 7.21 -24.20
C ASP A 230 -6.96 7.60 -25.44
N GLN A 231 -5.63 7.64 -25.33
CA GLN A 231 -4.78 8.13 -26.41
C GLN A 231 -4.23 7.01 -27.32
N ARG A 232 -4.13 5.77 -26.80
CA ARG A 232 -3.52 4.65 -27.51
C ARG A 232 -4.46 3.45 -27.69
N ASN A 233 -5.72 3.56 -27.25
CA ASN A 233 -6.72 2.48 -27.28
C ASN A 233 -6.18 1.16 -26.65
N ALA A 234 -5.35 1.28 -25.62
CA ALA A 234 -4.72 0.16 -24.95
C ALA A 234 -5.69 -0.51 -23.97
N LYS A 235 -5.74 -1.85 -23.97
CA LYS A 235 -6.48 -2.62 -22.97
C LYS A 235 -5.59 -2.86 -21.74
N VAL A 236 -5.47 -1.85 -20.90
CA VAL A 236 -4.60 -1.84 -19.72
C VAL A 236 -5.37 -1.48 -18.47
N GLY A 237 -5.00 -2.08 -17.34
CA GLY A 237 -5.53 -1.77 -16.02
C GLY A 237 -4.45 -1.91 -14.96
N SER A 238 -4.82 -1.70 -13.70
CA SER A 238 -3.90 -1.85 -12.58
C SER A 238 -4.54 -2.55 -11.38
N ILE A 239 -3.71 -3.16 -10.57
CA ILE A 239 -4.05 -3.78 -9.31
C ILE A 239 -3.10 -3.23 -8.25
N HIS A 240 -3.66 -2.70 -7.18
CA HIS A 240 -2.94 -2.45 -5.95
C HIS A 240 -3.23 -3.57 -4.95
N VAL A 241 -2.19 -4.15 -4.36
CA VAL A 241 -2.34 -5.20 -3.35
C VAL A 241 -2.50 -4.55 -1.98
N ASN A 242 -3.73 -4.54 -1.47
CA ASN A 242 -4.05 -3.91 -0.19
C ASN A 242 -3.58 -4.73 1.00
N VAL A 243 -3.58 -6.06 0.88
CA VAL A 243 -3.19 -6.99 1.94
C VAL A 243 -1.94 -7.76 1.52
N ILE A 244 -0.85 -7.55 2.27
CA ILE A 244 0.44 -8.18 1.98
C ILE A 244 0.60 -9.49 2.77
N ARG A 245 0.06 -9.52 3.99
CA ARG A 245 0.07 -10.71 4.85
C ARG A 245 -1.24 -10.83 5.66
N PRO A 246 -1.90 -11.97 5.66
CA PRO A 246 -1.64 -13.12 4.78
C PRO A 246 -1.74 -12.74 3.31
N PHE A 247 -0.91 -13.30 2.43
CA PHE A 247 -0.99 -12.97 1.00
C PHE A 247 -2.30 -13.53 0.42
N PRO A 248 -3.09 -12.73 -0.31
CA PRO A 248 -4.41 -13.15 -0.79
C PRO A 248 -4.31 -13.97 -2.09
N GLU A 249 -3.71 -15.15 -2.01
CA GLU A 249 -3.36 -15.98 -3.16
C GLU A 249 -4.54 -16.24 -4.10
N ALA A 250 -5.71 -16.59 -3.54
CA ALA A 250 -6.91 -16.87 -4.34
C ALA A 250 -7.38 -15.64 -5.14
N ALA A 251 -7.42 -14.47 -4.49
CA ALA A 251 -7.82 -13.22 -5.15
C ALA A 251 -6.84 -12.82 -6.25
N VAL A 252 -5.53 -13.00 -6.01
CA VAL A 252 -4.48 -12.72 -7.00
C VAL A 252 -4.59 -13.65 -8.21
N ILE A 253 -4.81 -14.95 -8.01
CA ILE A 253 -5.00 -15.91 -9.11
C ILE A 253 -6.18 -15.49 -9.96
N GLU A 254 -7.33 -15.17 -9.35
CA GLU A 254 -8.53 -14.78 -10.10
C GLU A 254 -8.34 -13.45 -10.85
N ALA A 255 -7.74 -12.46 -10.21
CA ALA A 255 -7.50 -11.15 -10.83
C ALA A 255 -6.53 -11.21 -12.03
N LEU A 256 -5.59 -12.17 -12.02
CA LEU A 256 -4.58 -12.33 -13.05
C LEU A 256 -4.92 -13.41 -14.10
N ARG A 257 -5.95 -14.20 -13.87
CA ARG A 257 -6.39 -15.26 -14.80
C ARG A 257 -6.66 -14.72 -16.20
N GLY A 258 -6.07 -15.34 -17.21
CA GLY A 258 -6.30 -15.02 -18.62
C GLY A 258 -5.74 -13.67 -19.07
N LYS A 259 -5.03 -12.93 -18.22
CA LYS A 259 -4.28 -11.75 -18.64
C LYS A 259 -3.09 -12.19 -19.49
N LYS A 260 -2.75 -11.41 -20.52
CA LYS A 260 -1.60 -11.72 -21.37
C LYS A 260 -0.28 -11.31 -20.70
N THR A 261 -0.29 -10.14 -20.07
CA THR A 261 0.90 -9.50 -19.53
C THR A 261 0.63 -8.91 -18.16
N VAL A 262 1.51 -9.19 -17.23
CA VAL A 262 1.51 -8.58 -15.89
C VAL A 262 2.82 -7.85 -15.66
N ILE A 263 2.75 -6.58 -15.28
CA ILE A 263 3.90 -5.71 -15.01
C ILE A 263 3.91 -5.39 -13.52
N ILE A 264 4.81 -6.02 -12.79
CA ILE A 264 4.94 -5.83 -11.34
C ILE A 264 5.99 -4.77 -11.08
N LEU A 265 5.58 -3.70 -10.39
CA LEU A 265 6.46 -2.59 -10.04
C LEU A 265 6.69 -2.56 -8.53
N GLU A 266 7.95 -2.61 -8.12
CA GLU A 266 8.34 -2.67 -6.71
C GLU A 266 9.37 -1.59 -6.36
N ARG A 267 9.15 -0.94 -5.21
CA ARG A 267 10.04 0.11 -4.68
C ARG A 267 11.17 -0.49 -3.85
N THR A 268 11.80 -1.51 -4.40
CA THR A 268 12.94 -2.22 -3.87
C THR A 268 13.74 -2.88 -5.01
N ASP A 269 14.92 -3.37 -4.69
CA ASP A 269 15.72 -4.20 -5.61
C ASP A 269 16.59 -5.19 -4.82
N GLU A 270 16.27 -6.48 -4.96
CA GLU A 270 16.91 -7.60 -4.26
C GLU A 270 17.47 -8.63 -5.25
N GLY A 271 18.53 -8.23 -5.96
CA GLY A 271 19.12 -9.04 -7.03
C GLY A 271 19.56 -10.44 -6.62
N MET A 272 20.00 -10.65 -5.37
CA MET A 272 20.39 -11.97 -4.86
C MET A 272 19.22 -12.92 -4.66
N ALA A 273 17.99 -12.39 -4.52
CA ALA A 273 16.79 -13.21 -4.39
C ALA A 273 16.20 -13.63 -5.75
N GLY A 274 16.74 -13.13 -6.85
CA GLY A 274 16.24 -13.35 -8.20
C GLY A 274 15.03 -12.47 -8.53
N ASP A 275 13.95 -12.60 -7.78
CA ASP A 275 12.77 -11.74 -7.85
C ASP A 275 12.57 -10.95 -6.56
N ASN A 276 11.99 -9.77 -6.65
CA ASN A 276 11.58 -8.97 -5.51
C ASN A 276 10.38 -9.61 -4.77
N PRO A 277 10.11 -9.26 -3.51
CA PRO A 277 9.16 -9.98 -2.66
C PRO A 277 7.74 -10.12 -3.22
N LEU A 278 7.14 -9.04 -3.72
CA LEU A 278 5.80 -9.09 -4.31
C LEU A 278 5.78 -9.98 -5.56
N THR A 279 6.79 -9.89 -6.40
CA THR A 279 6.93 -10.76 -7.58
C THR A 279 7.01 -12.24 -7.18
N ARG A 280 7.74 -12.56 -6.11
CA ARG A 280 7.83 -13.93 -5.59
C ARG A 280 6.48 -14.44 -5.09
N ASP A 281 5.77 -13.62 -4.32
CA ASP A 281 4.46 -13.99 -3.78
C ASP A 281 3.44 -14.24 -4.91
N ILE A 282 3.41 -13.39 -5.94
CA ILE A 282 2.55 -13.56 -7.12
C ILE A 282 2.92 -14.84 -7.89
N ARG A 283 4.23 -15.08 -8.14
CA ARG A 283 4.66 -16.32 -8.80
C ARG A 283 4.31 -17.55 -7.99
N THR A 284 4.42 -17.49 -6.68
CA THR A 284 4.04 -18.58 -5.78
C THR A 284 2.54 -18.86 -5.87
N ALA A 285 1.70 -17.81 -5.83
CA ALA A 285 0.25 -17.97 -5.96
C ALA A 285 -0.13 -18.62 -7.30
N LEU A 286 0.40 -18.10 -8.41
CA LEU A 286 0.15 -18.66 -9.74
C LEU A 286 0.67 -20.11 -9.87
N GLY A 287 1.85 -20.41 -9.32
CA GLY A 287 2.40 -21.78 -9.29
C GLY A 287 1.51 -22.76 -8.53
N LYS A 288 1.02 -22.36 -7.34
CA LYS A 288 0.04 -23.16 -6.58
C LYS A 288 -1.27 -23.35 -7.34
N GLY A 289 -1.76 -22.31 -8.03
CA GLY A 289 -2.93 -22.42 -8.88
C GLY A 289 -2.73 -23.42 -10.05
N GLN A 290 -1.53 -23.47 -10.64
CA GLN A 290 -1.19 -24.46 -11.65
C GLN A 290 -1.10 -25.88 -11.05
N GLU A 291 -0.56 -26.03 -9.84
CA GLU A 291 -0.59 -27.31 -9.10
C GLU A 291 -2.04 -27.75 -8.84
N THR A 292 -2.91 -26.83 -8.44
CA THR A 292 -4.34 -27.12 -8.25
C THR A 292 -5.00 -27.58 -9.55
N ALA A 293 -4.69 -26.96 -10.69
CA ALA A 293 -5.21 -27.38 -11.98
C ALA A 293 -4.76 -28.81 -12.36
N LYS A 294 -3.59 -29.22 -11.91
CA LYS A 294 -3.02 -30.55 -12.23
C LYS A 294 -3.38 -31.65 -11.22
N PHE A 295 -3.40 -31.30 -9.93
CA PHE A 295 -3.48 -32.29 -8.85
C PHE A 295 -4.71 -32.12 -7.96
N GLY A 296 -5.51 -31.05 -8.15
CA GLY A 296 -6.55 -30.64 -7.23
C GLY A 296 -5.97 -29.82 -6.04
N GLY A 297 -6.82 -29.09 -5.35
CA GLY A 297 -6.42 -28.27 -4.20
C GLY A 297 -7.51 -27.27 -3.82
N GLU A 298 -7.23 -26.43 -2.83
CA GLU A 298 -8.18 -25.44 -2.29
C GLU A 298 -8.15 -24.10 -3.03
N LEU A 299 -7.00 -23.76 -3.64
CA LEU A 299 -6.85 -22.53 -4.39
C LEU A 299 -7.52 -22.62 -5.77
N PRO A 300 -7.92 -21.50 -6.37
CA PRO A 300 -8.44 -21.49 -7.73
C PRO A 300 -7.46 -22.10 -8.71
N ALA A 301 -7.93 -23.01 -9.55
CA ALA A 301 -7.11 -23.65 -10.57
C ALA A 301 -6.83 -22.68 -11.72
N ILE A 302 -5.60 -22.59 -12.20
CA ILE A 302 -5.19 -21.78 -13.36
C ILE A 302 -4.33 -22.63 -14.28
N THR A 303 -4.63 -22.65 -15.58
CA THR A 303 -3.82 -23.39 -16.55
C THR A 303 -2.58 -22.60 -16.98
N LEU A 304 -1.65 -23.28 -17.65
CA LEU A 304 -0.45 -22.59 -18.17
C LEU A 304 -0.82 -21.55 -19.24
N GLU A 305 -1.83 -21.84 -20.05
CA GLU A 305 -2.34 -20.94 -21.11
C GLU A 305 -3.02 -19.68 -20.52
N GLU A 306 -3.63 -19.80 -19.35
CA GLU A 306 -4.26 -18.70 -18.63
C GLU A 306 -3.26 -17.89 -17.81
N THR A 307 -2.04 -18.40 -17.62
CA THR A 307 -0.99 -17.75 -16.82
C THR A 307 -0.33 -16.63 -17.60
N PRO A 308 -0.31 -15.39 -17.08
CA PRO A 308 0.28 -14.26 -17.77
C PRO A 308 1.80 -14.32 -17.85
N ARG A 309 2.37 -13.69 -18.87
CA ARG A 309 3.80 -13.37 -18.87
C ARG A 309 4.09 -12.26 -17.84
N ILE A 310 5.01 -12.52 -16.92
CA ILE A 310 5.35 -11.58 -15.85
C ILE A 310 6.57 -10.76 -16.24
N PHE A 311 6.42 -9.44 -16.16
CA PHE A 311 7.49 -8.45 -16.21
C PHE A 311 7.65 -7.82 -14.83
N ARG A 312 8.88 -7.45 -14.46
CA ARG A 312 9.19 -6.90 -13.15
C ARG A 312 10.09 -5.69 -13.26
N GLY A 313 9.73 -4.63 -12.56
CA GLY A 313 10.46 -3.36 -12.58
C GLY A 313 10.80 -2.86 -11.18
N SER A 314 12.07 -2.50 -10.96
CA SER A 314 12.50 -1.77 -9.78
C SER A 314 12.44 -0.27 -10.04
N TYR A 315 11.79 0.47 -9.11
CA TYR A 315 11.59 1.91 -9.25
C TYR A 315 11.62 2.63 -7.91
N GLY A 316 11.83 3.93 -7.91
CA GLY A 316 11.46 4.84 -6.84
C GLY A 316 12.14 4.67 -5.48
N ILE A 317 13.17 3.81 -5.36
CA ILE A 317 13.93 3.61 -4.11
C ILE A 317 14.58 4.93 -3.69
N GLY A 318 14.47 5.26 -2.41
CA GLY A 318 15.00 6.52 -1.88
C GLY A 318 14.19 7.73 -2.34
N SER A 319 12.87 7.58 -2.54
CA SER A 319 11.97 8.61 -3.10
C SER A 319 12.40 9.14 -4.46
N ARG A 320 13.05 8.30 -5.27
CA ARG A 320 13.34 8.68 -6.65
C ARG A 320 12.05 8.87 -7.42
N ASP A 321 12.02 9.86 -8.30
CA ASP A 321 10.86 10.26 -9.07
C ASP A 321 10.25 9.08 -9.84
N PHE A 322 8.94 8.96 -9.75
CA PHE A 322 8.13 8.03 -10.53
C PHE A 322 7.13 8.82 -11.37
N ARG A 323 7.51 9.11 -12.62
CA ARG A 323 6.82 10.00 -13.54
C ARG A 323 5.99 9.24 -14.57
N PRO A 324 5.05 9.91 -15.26
CA PRO A 324 4.23 9.28 -16.29
C PRO A 324 5.04 8.48 -17.33
N GLU A 325 6.12 9.07 -17.85
CA GLU A 325 6.98 8.41 -18.84
C GLU A 325 7.63 7.11 -18.35
N HIS A 326 7.75 6.90 -17.04
CA HIS A 326 8.24 5.64 -16.49
C HIS A 326 7.18 4.53 -16.59
N THR A 327 5.92 4.83 -16.27
CA THR A 327 4.82 3.88 -16.41
C THR A 327 4.57 3.55 -17.88
N LEU A 328 4.57 4.57 -18.75
CA LEU A 328 4.45 4.37 -20.18
C LEU A 328 5.60 3.52 -20.73
N GLY A 329 6.83 3.80 -20.33
CA GLY A 329 8.02 3.02 -20.73
C GLY A 329 7.95 1.56 -20.30
N ALA A 330 7.44 1.28 -19.08
CA ALA A 330 7.23 -0.08 -18.60
C ALA A 330 6.18 -0.82 -19.46
N TYR A 331 5.07 -0.16 -19.81
CA TYR A 331 4.05 -0.69 -20.71
C TYR A 331 4.63 -0.97 -22.11
N GLU A 332 5.33 0.00 -22.70
CA GLU A 332 5.95 -0.11 -24.01
C GLU A 332 6.97 -1.25 -24.07
N PHE A 333 7.77 -1.43 -23.01
CA PHE A 333 8.72 -2.53 -22.93
C PHE A 333 8.02 -3.89 -22.85
N ALA A 334 7.06 -4.03 -21.98
CA ALA A 334 6.35 -5.29 -21.76
C ALA A 334 5.53 -5.71 -23.01
N THR A 335 5.07 -4.74 -23.79
CA THR A 335 4.33 -4.96 -25.04
C THR A 335 5.21 -4.99 -26.30
N GLY A 336 6.55 -4.88 -26.14
CA GLY A 336 7.51 -4.99 -27.24
C GLY A 336 7.67 -3.73 -28.11
N GLN A 337 7.18 -2.57 -27.64
CA GLN A 337 7.24 -1.29 -28.37
C GLN A 337 8.55 -0.53 -28.14
N THR A 338 9.27 -0.82 -27.06
CA THR A 338 10.55 -0.19 -26.73
C THR A 338 11.56 -1.21 -26.23
N LYS A 339 12.80 -0.78 -26.07
CA LYS A 339 13.93 -1.58 -25.58
C LYS A 339 14.54 -0.92 -24.35
N ARG A 340 15.24 -1.73 -23.53
CA ARG A 340 16.12 -1.21 -22.50
C ARG A 340 17.28 -0.41 -23.10
N THR A 341 17.95 0.37 -22.27
CA THR A 341 19.12 1.18 -22.70
C THR A 341 20.27 0.31 -23.27
N ASP A 342 20.40 -0.94 -22.83
CA ASP A 342 21.37 -1.91 -23.36
C ASP A 342 20.96 -2.51 -24.74
N GLY A 343 19.84 -2.08 -25.30
CA GLY A 343 19.33 -2.51 -26.59
C GLY A 343 18.51 -3.80 -26.57
N LYS A 344 18.39 -4.46 -25.41
CA LYS A 344 17.60 -5.68 -25.26
C LYS A 344 16.10 -5.39 -25.09
N SER A 345 15.27 -6.31 -25.52
CA SER A 345 13.81 -6.20 -25.55
C SER A 345 13.12 -7.39 -24.89
N ALA A 346 11.81 -7.29 -24.73
CA ALA A 346 10.96 -8.39 -24.31
C ALA A 346 11.04 -9.59 -25.28
N ALA A 347 11.27 -9.37 -26.58
CA ALA A 347 11.43 -10.43 -27.56
C ALA A 347 12.73 -11.25 -27.37
N ASP A 348 13.75 -10.65 -26.76
CA ASP A 348 15.00 -11.30 -26.41
C ASP A 348 14.90 -12.16 -25.12
N GLY A 349 13.68 -12.31 -24.57
CA GLY A 349 13.43 -13.05 -23.34
C GLY A 349 13.57 -12.21 -22.06
N GLU A 350 13.95 -10.95 -22.16
CA GLU A 350 14.14 -10.06 -21.01
C GLU A 350 12.81 -9.69 -20.37
N THR A 351 12.74 -9.77 -19.05
CA THR A 351 11.55 -9.45 -18.25
C THR A 351 11.81 -8.48 -17.12
N TYR A 352 13.10 -8.24 -16.79
CA TYR A 352 13.49 -7.30 -15.76
C TYR A 352 13.93 -5.97 -16.34
N PHE A 353 13.53 -4.87 -15.71
CA PHE A 353 13.91 -3.51 -16.07
C PHE A 353 13.96 -2.59 -14.83
N THR A 354 14.54 -1.41 -15.01
CA THR A 354 14.57 -0.35 -13.99
C THR A 354 13.95 0.93 -14.52
N LEU A 355 13.38 1.74 -13.62
CA LEU A 355 12.73 3.00 -13.94
C LEU A 355 13.37 4.18 -13.19
N GLY A 356 13.44 5.34 -13.86
CA GLY A 356 13.86 6.60 -13.25
C GLY A 356 15.35 6.74 -12.96
N ILE A 357 16.20 5.87 -13.48
CA ILE A 357 17.66 5.92 -13.33
C ILE A 357 18.38 5.77 -14.67
N SER A 358 19.61 6.25 -14.76
CA SER A 358 20.51 5.95 -15.88
C SER A 358 21.19 4.61 -15.63
N HIS A 359 20.74 3.56 -16.31
CA HIS A 359 21.22 2.19 -16.13
C HIS A 359 21.04 1.40 -17.44
N PRO A 360 21.87 0.38 -17.75
CA PRO A 360 21.67 -0.49 -18.90
C PRO A 360 20.27 -1.13 -18.99
N TYR A 361 19.66 -1.44 -17.85
CA TYR A 361 18.32 -2.04 -17.78
C TYR A 361 17.18 -1.02 -17.75
N ALA A 362 17.49 0.27 -17.85
CA ALA A 362 16.47 1.31 -17.78
C ALA A 362 15.57 1.30 -19.02
N VAL A 363 14.29 1.56 -18.78
CA VAL A 363 13.29 1.83 -19.81
C VAL A 363 12.62 3.17 -19.51
N ILE A 364 12.30 3.90 -20.58
CA ILE A 364 11.61 5.19 -20.52
C ILE A 364 10.84 5.40 -21.81
N SER A 365 9.64 5.96 -21.72
CA SER A 365 8.91 6.41 -22.90
C SER A 365 9.46 7.75 -23.38
N LYS A 366 9.32 8.00 -24.69
CA LYS A 366 9.55 9.33 -25.28
C LYS A 366 8.35 10.25 -25.10
N ASP A 367 7.20 9.69 -24.75
CA ASP A 367 5.98 10.40 -24.49
C ASP A 367 5.95 10.83 -23.01
N THR A 368 5.75 12.13 -22.77
CA THR A 368 5.81 12.74 -21.46
C THR A 368 4.52 13.55 -21.19
N PRO A 369 3.36 12.87 -21.10
CA PRO A 369 2.09 13.56 -20.94
C PRO A 369 1.97 14.24 -19.60
N SER A 370 1.19 15.33 -19.54
CA SER A 370 0.61 15.78 -18.27
C SER A 370 -0.58 14.90 -17.93
N LEU A 371 -0.55 14.28 -16.76
CA LEU A 371 -1.65 13.47 -16.22
C LEU A 371 -2.44 14.22 -15.13
N LEU A 372 -2.25 15.52 -15.03
CA LEU A 372 -3.06 16.37 -14.16
C LEU A 372 -4.48 16.54 -14.72
N PRO A 373 -5.49 16.67 -13.83
CA PRO A 373 -6.83 17.02 -14.24
C PRO A 373 -6.88 18.34 -15.01
N SER A 374 -7.85 18.48 -15.90
CA SER A 374 -8.08 19.75 -16.61
C SER A 374 -8.37 20.88 -15.62
N GLY A 375 -7.72 22.03 -15.82
CA GLY A 375 -7.85 23.18 -14.91
C GLY A 375 -7.01 23.09 -13.63
N ALA A 376 -6.19 22.07 -13.47
CA ALA A 376 -5.21 22.00 -12.38
C ALA A 376 -4.14 23.07 -12.55
N ILE A 377 -3.67 23.61 -11.41
CA ILE A 377 -2.52 24.50 -11.32
C ILE A 377 -1.46 23.82 -10.46
N ALA A 378 -0.26 23.66 -10.99
CA ALA A 378 0.89 23.09 -10.30
C ALA A 378 1.94 24.17 -10.03
N VAL A 379 2.32 24.32 -8.78
CA VAL A 379 3.32 25.30 -8.31
C VAL A 379 4.50 24.57 -7.70
N ARG A 380 5.71 24.91 -8.09
CA ARG A 380 6.93 24.41 -7.47
C ARG A 380 7.68 25.52 -6.77
N PHE A 381 7.83 25.37 -5.48
CA PHE A 381 8.74 26.19 -4.70
C PHE A 381 10.12 25.53 -4.67
N HIS A 382 11.15 26.29 -4.99
CA HIS A 382 12.53 25.82 -4.98
C HIS A 382 13.38 26.74 -4.15
N SER A 383 14.17 26.18 -3.22
CA SER A 383 15.06 26.95 -2.36
C SER A 383 16.11 26.05 -1.71
N ILE A 384 16.82 26.59 -0.76
CA ILE A 384 17.79 25.88 0.07
C ILE A 384 17.13 25.46 1.38
N GLY A 385 17.40 24.24 1.83
CA GLY A 385 16.87 23.70 3.09
C GLY A 385 17.12 24.64 4.29
N GLY A 386 16.10 24.88 5.08
CA GLY A 386 16.14 25.77 6.26
C GLY A 386 15.72 27.22 6.00
N TRP A 387 15.37 27.61 4.77
CA TRP A 387 14.93 28.97 4.43
C TRP A 387 13.41 29.18 4.49
N GLY A 388 12.68 28.27 5.14
CA GLY A 388 11.25 28.42 5.38
C GLY A 388 10.34 28.12 4.18
N MET A 389 10.86 27.65 3.06
CA MET A 389 10.12 27.40 1.84
C MET A 389 8.97 26.40 2.04
N ILE A 390 9.19 25.34 2.78
CA ILE A 390 8.15 24.33 3.07
C ILE A 390 7.02 24.96 3.88
N THR A 391 7.37 25.76 4.90
CA THR A 391 6.35 26.50 5.69
C THR A 391 5.54 27.44 4.82
N THR A 392 6.18 28.16 3.87
CA THR A 392 5.50 29.04 2.93
C THR A 392 4.55 28.25 2.02
N GLY A 393 5.01 27.12 1.47
CA GLY A 393 4.19 26.26 0.62
C GLY A 393 3.00 25.67 1.37
N LYS A 394 3.21 25.19 2.61
CA LYS A 394 2.13 24.70 3.48
C LYS A 394 1.10 25.77 3.80
N ASN A 395 1.55 26.95 4.19
CA ASN A 395 0.65 28.08 4.46
C ASN A 395 -0.18 28.45 3.23
N LEU A 396 0.41 28.40 2.03
CA LEU A 396 -0.34 28.66 0.80
C LEU A 396 -1.39 27.58 0.55
N GLY A 397 -1.05 26.30 0.74
CA GLY A 397 -2.00 25.19 0.63
C GLY A 397 -3.16 25.31 1.61
N GLU A 398 -2.86 25.67 2.86
CA GLU A 398 -3.88 25.92 3.91
C GLU A 398 -4.78 27.11 3.57
N ILE A 399 -4.21 28.20 3.09
CA ILE A 399 -4.98 29.40 2.69
C ILE A 399 -5.94 29.04 1.53
N ILE A 400 -5.46 28.31 0.52
CA ILE A 400 -6.29 27.91 -0.62
C ILE A 400 -7.40 26.95 -0.17
N GLY A 401 -7.10 25.98 0.69
CA GLY A 401 -8.09 25.06 1.24
C GLY A 401 -9.18 25.78 2.03
N ASN A 402 -8.78 26.66 2.96
CA ASN A 402 -9.71 27.47 3.75
C ASN A 402 -10.53 28.43 2.87
N PHE A 403 -9.95 28.99 1.81
CA PHE A 403 -10.66 29.85 0.87
C PHE A 403 -11.73 29.08 0.08
N GLY A 404 -11.42 27.86 -0.36
CA GLY A 404 -12.38 26.97 -1.00
C GLY A 404 -13.56 26.65 -0.08
N GLN A 405 -13.31 26.36 1.19
CA GLN A 405 -14.35 26.12 2.20
C GLN A 405 -15.21 27.37 2.45
N ILE A 406 -14.61 28.55 2.56
CA ILE A 406 -15.35 29.82 2.74
C ILE A 406 -16.25 30.11 1.53
N ILE A 407 -15.84 29.84 0.31
CA ILE A 407 -16.65 29.97 -0.88
C ILE A 407 -17.84 29.01 -0.82
N SER A 408 -17.62 27.78 -0.41
CA SER A 408 -18.68 26.77 -0.29
C SER A 408 -19.75 27.16 0.72
N GLU A 409 -19.35 27.72 1.87
CA GLU A 409 -20.25 28.15 2.93
C GLU A 409 -21.08 29.43 2.58
N ARG A 410 -20.58 30.25 1.64
CA ARG A 410 -21.22 31.53 1.25
C ARG A 410 -22.14 31.46 0.03
N THR A 411 -22.29 30.33 -0.60
CA THR A 411 -23.13 30.16 -1.79
C THR A 411 -24.45 29.49 -1.41
N PRO A 412 -25.53 30.26 -1.08
CA PRO A 412 -26.76 29.71 -0.50
C PRO A 412 -27.68 28.98 -1.49
N THR A 413 -27.29 28.80 -2.73
CA THR A 413 -28.10 28.23 -3.79
C THR A 413 -27.73 26.78 -4.17
N TYR A 414 -26.96 26.11 -3.37
CA TYR A 414 -26.62 24.70 -3.62
C TYR A 414 -27.42 23.82 -2.69
N ASP A 415 -28.36 23.08 -3.24
CA ASP A 415 -29.12 22.02 -2.54
C ASP A 415 -28.23 20.84 -2.15
N ASP A 416 -26.95 20.85 -2.55
CA ASP A 416 -25.96 19.81 -2.29
C ASP A 416 -24.62 20.46 -1.86
N LEU A 417 -24.56 20.87 -0.61
CA LEU A 417 -23.31 21.38 0.00
C LEU A 417 -22.15 20.36 -0.09
N GLY A 418 -22.47 19.06 -0.16
CA GLY A 418 -21.49 17.99 -0.39
C GLY A 418 -20.76 18.08 -1.74
N GLN A 419 -21.34 18.70 -2.76
CA GLN A 419 -20.68 18.87 -4.07
C GLN A 419 -19.68 20.02 -4.13
N LEU A 420 -19.74 20.96 -3.20
CA LEU A 420 -18.81 22.09 -3.14
C LEU A 420 -17.56 21.78 -2.30
N GLU A 421 -17.69 20.96 -1.28
CA GLU A 421 -16.55 20.48 -0.50
C GLU A 421 -15.58 19.66 -1.34
N ASP A 422 -16.07 19.01 -2.40
CA ASP A 422 -15.28 18.18 -3.31
C ASP A 422 -14.67 18.94 -4.51
N LYS A 423 -14.83 20.27 -4.61
CA LYS A 423 -14.47 21.03 -5.82
C LYS A 423 -13.04 21.57 -5.87
N LEU A 424 -12.31 21.57 -4.78
CA LEU A 424 -10.90 21.92 -4.76
C LEU A 424 -10.10 20.83 -4.07
N PHE A 425 -9.40 20.07 -4.88
CA PHE A 425 -8.44 19.07 -4.40
C PHE A 425 -7.08 19.71 -4.29
N ILE A 426 -6.43 19.51 -3.15
CA ILE A 426 -5.09 19.99 -2.88
C ILE A 426 -4.20 18.79 -2.65
N MET A 427 -3.09 18.77 -3.36
CA MET A 427 -2.00 17.84 -3.10
C MET A 427 -0.70 18.61 -2.97
N ALA A 428 0.01 18.39 -1.88
CA ALA A 428 1.32 18.98 -1.70
C ALA A 428 2.33 17.93 -1.22
N ASN A 429 3.54 18.03 -1.71
CA ASN A 429 4.62 17.11 -1.37
C ASN A 429 5.94 17.86 -1.18
N PRO A 430 6.51 17.87 0.04
CA PRO A 430 7.85 18.36 0.26
C PRO A 430 8.89 17.34 -0.22
N LYS A 431 9.82 17.78 -1.07
CA LYS A 431 10.92 16.97 -1.55
C LYS A 431 12.23 17.50 -1.00
N TYR A 432 12.71 16.87 0.05
CA TYR A 432 13.98 17.22 0.67
C TYR A 432 15.13 16.69 -0.18
N GLY A 433 16.03 17.57 -0.61
CA GLY A 433 17.24 17.16 -1.36
C GLY A 433 18.25 16.45 -0.49
N SER A 434 18.33 16.82 0.79
CA SER A 434 19.17 16.20 1.82
C SER A 434 18.76 16.77 3.19
N GLU A 435 18.97 16.01 4.25
CA GLU A 435 18.84 16.52 5.63
C GLU A 435 19.91 17.55 6.00
N LYS A 436 20.94 17.70 5.18
CA LYS A 436 21.94 18.75 5.39
C LYS A 436 21.34 20.12 5.12
N LYS A 437 21.47 21.00 6.11
CA LYS A 437 21.21 22.44 5.95
C LYS A 437 21.97 22.96 4.73
N GLY A 438 21.27 23.62 3.83
CA GLY A 438 21.85 24.16 2.60
C GLY A 438 21.71 23.29 1.34
N ALA A 439 21.10 22.11 1.43
CA ALA A 439 20.80 21.33 0.22
C ALA A 439 19.56 21.85 -0.52
N PRO A 440 19.51 21.71 -1.86
CA PRO A 440 18.33 22.07 -2.64
C PRO A 440 17.11 21.31 -2.14
N THR A 441 16.01 22.02 -1.97
CA THR A 441 14.73 21.47 -1.50
C THR A 441 13.60 21.98 -2.39
N ASN A 442 12.68 21.13 -2.76
CA ASN A 442 11.49 21.49 -3.52
C ASN A 442 10.24 21.24 -2.68
N TYR A 443 9.24 22.06 -2.91
CA TYR A 443 7.90 21.82 -2.44
C TYR A 443 6.95 21.97 -3.63
N TYR A 444 6.15 20.95 -3.86
CA TYR A 444 5.17 20.92 -4.93
C TYR A 444 3.79 21.09 -4.35
N LEU A 445 3.01 22.01 -4.92
CA LEU A 445 1.62 22.24 -4.58
C LEU A 445 0.81 22.15 -5.86
N THR A 446 -0.19 21.28 -5.89
CA THR A 446 -1.14 21.16 -6.98
C THR A 446 -2.54 21.41 -6.45
N VAL A 447 -3.29 22.25 -7.15
CA VAL A 447 -4.70 22.55 -6.88
C VAL A 447 -5.50 22.23 -8.13
N ALA A 448 -6.57 21.47 -8.00
CA ALA A 448 -7.40 21.06 -9.12
C ALA A 448 -8.89 21.04 -8.75
N PRO A 449 -9.79 21.22 -9.74
CA PRO A 449 -11.23 21.07 -9.55
C PRO A 449 -11.69 19.62 -9.44
N GLU A 450 -10.81 18.64 -9.75
CA GLU A 450 -11.05 17.22 -9.70
C GLU A 450 -9.96 16.51 -8.88
N CYS A 451 -10.20 15.25 -8.50
CA CYS A 451 -9.26 14.45 -7.72
C CYS A 451 -7.90 14.34 -8.43
N ILE A 452 -6.84 14.65 -7.71
CA ILE A 452 -5.47 14.59 -8.22
C ILE A 452 -4.94 13.18 -7.97
N GLN A 453 -4.80 12.41 -9.04
CA GLN A 453 -4.29 11.03 -8.99
C GLN A 453 -2.77 10.97 -9.02
N VAL A 454 -2.09 11.94 -9.64
CA VAL A 454 -0.64 11.94 -9.74
C VAL A 454 0.01 12.60 -8.54
N ASN A 455 0.96 11.90 -7.93
CA ASN A 455 1.87 12.49 -6.96
C ASN A 455 2.63 13.66 -7.59
N CYS A 456 2.80 14.74 -6.82
CA CYS A 456 3.33 16.03 -7.26
C CYS A 456 4.77 16.03 -7.81
N GLU A 457 5.26 14.96 -8.38
CA GLU A 457 6.54 14.88 -9.07
C GLU A 457 6.36 15.11 -10.56
N LEU A 458 5.89 16.31 -10.90
CA LEU A 458 5.45 16.62 -12.25
C LEU A 458 6.56 17.19 -13.09
N ASN A 459 6.56 16.79 -14.37
CA ASN A 459 7.32 17.47 -15.42
C ASN A 459 6.72 18.83 -15.74
N HIS A 460 5.43 19.03 -15.47
CA HIS A 460 4.70 20.26 -15.71
C HIS A 460 4.52 21.06 -14.44
N VAL A 461 4.95 22.30 -14.48
CA VAL A 461 4.81 23.29 -13.42
C VAL A 461 4.35 24.57 -14.07
N ASP A 462 3.24 25.13 -13.59
CA ASP A 462 2.70 26.37 -14.14
C ASP A 462 3.40 27.61 -13.56
N VAL A 463 3.89 27.51 -12.31
CA VAL A 463 4.57 28.59 -11.60
C VAL A 463 5.76 28.07 -10.79
#